data_b8085b9e17c56115cedc207bbc4f40e3
#
_entry.id   b8085b9e17c56115cedc207bbc4f40e3
#
_cell.length_a   1.000
_cell.length_b   1.000
_cell.length_c   1.000
_cell.angle_alpha   90.00
_cell.angle_beta   90.00
_cell.angle_gamma   90.00
#
_symmetry.space_group_name_H-M   'P 1'
#
loop_
_entity.id
_entity.type
_entity.pdbx_description
1 polymer ?
#
loop_
_entity_poly.entity_id
_entity_poly.type
_entity_poly.pdbx_seq_one_letter_code
_entity_poly.pdbx_strand_id
1 'polypeptide(L)'
;MNIPETSYRTYARVAGFTFLFYIVAGITSLALGSQAQFADLLYLLQSFSALVLGVTLYALTYRQGPILALLALTCRIAEAIQYGESAIYFAVSSLIFSLLLLRGRTIPSALAQFGALASALLVVILPLQLAGLFGGAMSWSTSVTWLVWLPMLIFEVALAFWLMIKGINVEQWEKHTLESV
;
A
#
# COMPACT_ATOMS: atom_id res chain seq x y z
N MET A 1 -20.47 3.88 13.05
CA MET A 1 -20.64 2.49 12.57
C MET A 1 -19.79 1.61 13.46
N ASN A 2 -20.42 0.84 14.37
CA ASN A 2 -19.72 -0.07 15.27
C ASN A 2 -19.41 -1.36 14.52
N ILE A 3 -18.19 -1.51 14.06
CA ILE A 3 -17.72 -2.74 13.44
C ILE A 3 -17.25 -3.68 14.56
N PRO A 4 -17.74 -4.92 14.66
CA PRO A 4 -17.32 -5.85 15.71
C PRO A 4 -15.83 -6.18 15.61
N GLU A 5 -15.17 -6.45 16.74
CA GLU A 5 -13.73 -6.73 16.86
C GLU A 5 -13.27 -7.87 15.93
N THR A 6 -14.08 -8.90 15.77
CA THR A 6 -13.83 -10.00 14.84
C THR A 6 -13.67 -9.55 13.38
N SER A 7 -14.34 -8.47 12.99
CA SER A 7 -14.25 -7.92 11.63
C SER A 7 -12.90 -7.27 11.35
N TYR A 8 -12.27 -6.60 12.32
CA TYR A 8 -10.96 -5.97 12.12
C TYR A 8 -9.84 -6.98 11.91
N ARG A 9 -9.88 -8.10 12.64
CA ARG A 9 -8.93 -9.20 12.41
C ARG A 9 -9.10 -9.79 11.01
N THR A 10 -10.33 -9.91 10.55
CA THR A 10 -10.63 -10.37 9.19
C THR A 10 -10.10 -9.38 8.15
N TYR A 11 -10.37 -8.08 8.30
CA TYR A 11 -9.84 -7.06 7.37
C TYR A 11 -8.32 -7.02 7.35
N ALA A 12 -7.67 -7.14 8.50
CA ALA A 12 -6.21 -7.21 8.57
C ALA A 12 -5.65 -8.43 7.82
N ARG A 13 -6.24 -9.61 8.02
CA ARG A 13 -5.81 -10.82 7.31
C ARG A 13 -6.06 -10.74 5.80
N VAL A 14 -7.21 -10.21 5.40
CA VAL A 14 -7.51 -9.98 3.98
C VAL A 14 -6.50 -9.01 3.39
N ALA A 15 -6.22 -7.89 4.05
CA ALA A 15 -5.21 -6.94 3.59
C ALA A 15 -3.82 -7.60 3.46
N GLY A 16 -3.38 -8.36 4.46
CA GLY A 16 -2.09 -9.04 4.43
C GLY A 16 -1.98 -10.06 3.29
N PHE A 17 -2.99 -10.91 3.11
CA PHE A 17 -3.04 -11.85 1.99
C PHE A 17 -3.04 -11.13 0.64
N THR A 18 -3.85 -10.08 0.51
CA THR A 18 -3.96 -9.32 -0.73
C THR A 18 -2.67 -8.59 -1.07
N PHE A 19 -1.90 -8.09 -0.08
CA PHE A 19 -0.56 -7.55 -0.33
C PHE A 19 0.37 -8.58 -0.96
N LEU A 20 0.47 -9.78 -0.37
CA LEU A 20 1.32 -10.83 -0.94
C LEU A 20 0.88 -11.21 -2.36
N PHE A 21 -0.42 -11.33 -2.56
CA PHE A 21 -0.97 -11.64 -3.88
C PHE A 21 -0.66 -10.53 -4.91
N TYR A 22 -0.84 -9.27 -4.53
CA TYR A 22 -0.49 -8.10 -5.34
C TYR A 22 0.97 -8.10 -5.77
N ILE A 23 1.89 -8.35 -4.81
CA ILE A 23 3.33 -8.41 -5.06
C ILE A 23 3.67 -9.58 -6.00
N VAL A 24 3.15 -10.77 -5.73
CA VAL A 24 3.39 -11.96 -6.55
C VAL A 24 2.87 -11.76 -7.97
N ALA A 25 1.64 -11.25 -8.13
CA ALA A 25 1.07 -10.96 -9.45
C ALA A 25 1.92 -9.93 -10.22
N GLY A 26 2.39 -8.86 -9.56
CA GLY A 26 3.23 -7.84 -10.15
C GLY A 26 4.59 -8.37 -10.59
N ILE A 27 5.29 -9.11 -9.72
CA ILE A 27 6.59 -9.71 -10.05
C ILE A 27 6.45 -10.73 -11.18
N THR A 28 5.40 -11.55 -11.15
CA THR A 28 5.16 -12.57 -12.18
C THR A 28 4.85 -11.91 -13.53
N SER A 29 4.02 -10.86 -13.55
CA SER A 29 3.73 -10.09 -14.75
C SER A 29 5.01 -9.47 -15.34
N LEU A 30 5.87 -8.91 -14.49
CA LEU A 30 7.17 -8.36 -14.90
C LEU A 30 8.09 -9.42 -15.49
N ALA A 31 8.16 -10.61 -14.87
CA ALA A 31 9.02 -11.71 -15.32
C ALA A 31 8.56 -12.34 -16.64
N LEU A 32 7.24 -12.42 -16.88
CA LEU A 32 6.68 -12.95 -18.12
C LEU A 32 6.81 -11.98 -19.30
N GLY A 33 6.91 -10.69 -19.02
CA GLY A 33 6.95 -9.64 -20.03
C GLY A 33 5.60 -9.40 -20.73
N SER A 34 5.51 -8.30 -21.46
CA SER A 34 4.25 -7.81 -22.06
C SER A 34 3.68 -8.66 -23.21
N GLN A 35 4.41 -9.66 -23.68
CA GLN A 35 3.96 -10.52 -24.79
C GLN A 35 3.30 -11.83 -24.33
N ALA A 36 3.26 -12.10 -23.03
CA ALA A 36 2.61 -13.30 -22.52
C ALA A 36 1.09 -13.13 -22.49
N GLN A 37 0.33 -14.10 -23.00
CA GLN A 37 -1.14 -14.08 -22.99
C GLN A 37 -1.75 -13.91 -21.58
N PHE A 38 -1.00 -14.26 -20.54
CA PHE A 38 -1.42 -14.13 -19.13
C PHE A 38 -1.05 -12.78 -18.53
N ALA A 39 -0.28 -11.93 -19.18
CA ALA A 39 0.16 -10.64 -18.62
C ALA A 39 -1.02 -9.72 -18.32
N ASP A 40 -2.00 -9.64 -19.23
CA ASP A 40 -3.20 -8.82 -19.04
C ASP A 40 -4.08 -9.36 -17.91
N LEU A 41 -4.18 -10.69 -17.76
CA LEU A 41 -4.90 -11.29 -16.64
C LEU A 41 -4.21 -10.98 -15.31
N LEU A 42 -2.90 -11.10 -15.23
CA LEU A 42 -2.14 -10.77 -14.02
C LEU A 42 -2.26 -9.28 -13.67
N TYR A 43 -2.22 -8.41 -14.67
CA TYR A 43 -2.45 -6.99 -14.49
C TYR A 43 -3.86 -6.71 -13.95
N LEU A 44 -4.89 -7.34 -14.49
CA LEU A 44 -6.26 -7.24 -14.00
C LEU A 44 -6.37 -7.70 -12.55
N LEU A 45 -5.76 -8.83 -12.21
CA LEU A 45 -5.74 -9.37 -10.84
C LEU A 45 -5.01 -8.44 -9.88
N GLN A 46 -3.91 -7.82 -10.34
CA GLN A 46 -3.18 -6.81 -9.56
C GLN A 46 -4.04 -5.56 -9.32
N SER A 47 -4.76 -5.08 -10.33
CA SER A 47 -5.68 -3.94 -10.23
C SER A 47 -6.80 -4.21 -9.21
N PHE A 48 -7.44 -5.38 -9.28
CA PHE A 48 -8.43 -5.78 -8.27
C PHE A 48 -7.83 -5.88 -6.86
N SER A 49 -6.61 -6.38 -6.75
CA SER A 49 -5.91 -6.45 -5.46
C SER A 49 -5.66 -5.05 -4.90
N ALA A 50 -5.30 -4.07 -5.72
CA ALA A 50 -5.16 -2.68 -5.29
C ALA A 50 -6.46 -2.10 -4.73
N LEU A 51 -7.62 -2.41 -5.35
CA LEU A 51 -8.94 -2.02 -4.84
C LEU A 51 -9.25 -2.66 -3.48
N VAL A 52 -9.04 -3.98 -3.36
CA VAL A 52 -9.27 -4.69 -2.09
C VAL A 52 -8.37 -4.15 -0.99
N LEU A 53 -7.09 -3.89 -1.29
CA LEU A 53 -6.15 -3.25 -0.36
C LEU A 53 -6.62 -1.86 0.05
N GLY A 54 -7.05 -1.04 -0.90
CA GLY A 54 -7.57 0.30 -0.62
C GLY A 54 -8.74 0.26 0.35
N VAL A 55 -9.74 -0.59 0.10
CA VAL A 55 -10.93 -0.72 0.96
C VAL A 55 -10.59 -1.28 2.33
N THR A 56 -9.75 -2.32 2.41
CA THR A 56 -9.39 -2.94 3.70
C THR A 56 -8.52 -2.02 4.55
N LEU A 57 -7.54 -1.35 3.96
CA LEU A 57 -6.72 -0.37 4.66
C LEU A 57 -7.53 0.86 5.08
N TYR A 58 -8.47 1.32 4.26
CA TYR A 58 -9.41 2.36 4.65
C TYR A 58 -10.20 1.94 5.89
N ALA A 59 -10.78 0.73 5.90
CA ALA A 59 -11.52 0.22 7.06
C ALA A 59 -10.65 0.13 8.33
N LEU A 60 -9.36 -0.14 8.20
CA LEU A 60 -8.42 -0.21 9.32
C LEU A 60 -7.95 1.17 9.82
N THR A 61 -7.99 2.21 8.98
CA THR A 61 -7.36 3.51 9.26
C THR A 61 -8.33 4.70 9.32
N TYR A 62 -9.61 4.53 8.92
CA TYR A 62 -10.53 5.67 8.80
C TYR A 62 -10.74 6.43 10.12
N ARG A 63 -10.63 5.77 11.28
CA ARG A 63 -10.81 6.42 12.60
C ARG A 63 -9.63 7.32 12.98
N GLN A 64 -8.43 7.06 12.47
CA GLN A 64 -7.24 7.88 12.73
C GLN A 64 -7.23 9.19 11.92
N GLY A 65 -8.02 9.26 10.84
CA GLY A 65 -8.16 10.44 10.00
C GLY A 65 -9.04 10.15 8.78
N PRO A 66 -10.37 10.32 8.89
CA PRO A 66 -11.31 9.87 7.86
C PRO A 66 -11.06 10.53 6.49
N ILE A 67 -10.72 11.81 6.45
CA ILE A 67 -10.45 12.54 5.21
C ILE A 67 -9.16 12.00 4.55
N LEU A 68 -8.10 11.81 5.32
CA LEU A 68 -6.85 11.27 4.80
C LEU A 68 -7.00 9.80 4.35
N ALA A 69 -7.72 8.98 5.12
CA ALA A 69 -8.01 7.61 4.74
C ALA A 69 -8.83 7.54 3.44
N LEU A 70 -9.80 8.45 3.27
CA LEU A 70 -10.58 8.55 2.03
C LEU A 70 -9.70 8.99 0.85
N LEU A 71 -8.81 9.95 1.05
CA LEU A 71 -7.84 10.38 0.02
C LEU A 71 -6.94 9.22 -0.39
N ALA A 72 -6.42 8.46 0.57
CA ALA A 72 -5.60 7.28 0.29
C ALA A 72 -6.38 6.20 -0.49
N LEU A 73 -7.65 5.95 -0.13
CA LEU A 73 -8.54 5.05 -0.89
C LEU A 73 -8.73 5.55 -2.32
N THR A 74 -8.97 6.86 -2.51
CA THR A 74 -9.14 7.45 -3.84
C THR A 74 -7.87 7.27 -4.70
N CYS A 75 -6.69 7.44 -4.10
CA CYS A 75 -5.43 7.16 -4.79
C CYS A 75 -5.29 5.68 -5.17
N ARG A 76 -5.72 4.73 -4.31
CA ARG A 76 -5.73 3.29 -4.66
C ARG A 76 -6.69 2.98 -5.81
N ILE A 77 -7.84 3.63 -5.86
CA ILE A 77 -8.77 3.50 -7.00
C ILE A 77 -8.12 4.06 -8.27
N ALA A 78 -7.50 5.23 -8.20
CA ALA A 78 -6.79 5.82 -9.35
C ALA A 78 -5.65 4.90 -9.85
N GLU A 79 -4.86 4.31 -8.94
CA GLU A 79 -3.84 3.32 -9.27
C GLU A 79 -4.44 2.12 -10.03
N ALA A 80 -5.58 1.60 -9.57
CA ALA A 80 -6.19 0.40 -10.14
C ALA A 80 -6.74 0.61 -11.56
N ILE A 81 -7.16 1.83 -11.91
CA ILE A 81 -7.78 2.14 -13.21
C ILE A 81 -6.85 2.84 -14.19
N GLN A 82 -5.71 3.34 -13.75
CA GLN A 82 -4.80 4.11 -14.59
C GLN A 82 -3.66 3.26 -15.14
N TYR A 83 -3.44 3.34 -16.46
CA TYR A 83 -2.26 2.81 -17.11
C TYR A 83 -1.11 3.81 -17.08
N GLY A 84 0.11 3.32 -16.87
CA GLY A 84 1.33 4.13 -16.94
C GLY A 84 1.76 4.69 -15.60
N GLU A 85 1.31 5.88 -15.24
CA GLU A 85 1.78 6.61 -14.04
C GLU A 85 1.09 6.17 -12.72
N SER A 86 0.50 4.98 -12.70
CA SER A 86 -0.19 4.41 -11.53
C SER A 86 0.68 4.34 -10.27
N ALA A 87 1.99 4.19 -10.44
CA ALA A 87 2.97 4.14 -9.36
C ALA A 87 2.98 5.39 -8.44
N ILE A 88 2.67 6.58 -8.98
CA ILE A 88 2.60 7.82 -8.18
C ILE A 88 1.41 7.74 -7.22
N TYR A 89 0.24 7.30 -7.68
CA TYR A 89 -0.94 7.13 -6.83
C TYR A 89 -0.72 6.05 -5.76
N PHE A 90 -0.06 4.95 -6.11
CA PHE A 90 0.41 3.94 -5.17
C PHE A 90 1.28 4.56 -4.07
N ALA A 91 2.31 5.34 -4.44
CA ALA A 91 3.24 5.93 -3.49
C ALA A 91 2.53 6.89 -2.51
N VAL A 92 1.65 7.77 -3.03
CA VAL A 92 0.88 8.71 -2.20
C VAL A 92 -0.06 7.98 -1.25
N SER A 93 -0.80 6.97 -1.74
CA SER A 93 -1.70 6.20 -0.90
C SER A 93 -0.95 5.44 0.19
N SER A 94 0.18 4.82 -0.14
CA SER A 94 1.02 4.07 0.80
C SER A 94 1.63 4.97 1.87
N LEU A 95 2.04 6.19 1.51
CA LEU A 95 2.50 7.20 2.48
C LEU A 95 1.39 7.56 3.47
N ILE A 96 0.20 7.89 2.97
CA ILE A 96 -0.92 8.30 3.83
C ILE A 96 -1.33 7.14 4.75
N PHE A 97 -1.49 5.92 4.23
CA PHE A 97 -1.83 4.75 5.06
C PHE A 97 -0.76 4.47 6.11
N SER A 98 0.54 4.56 5.77
CA SER A 98 1.64 4.36 6.72
C SER A 98 1.61 5.40 7.84
N LEU A 99 1.33 6.68 7.52
CA LEU A 99 1.17 7.74 8.52
C LEU A 99 -0.04 7.53 9.42
N LEU A 100 -1.16 7.06 8.88
CA LEU A 100 -2.35 6.74 9.66
C LEU A 100 -2.14 5.54 10.58
N LEU A 101 -1.47 4.48 10.10
CA LEU A 101 -1.08 3.32 10.91
C LEU A 101 -0.11 3.71 12.03
N LEU A 102 0.82 4.64 11.75
CA LEU A 102 1.75 5.19 12.73
C LEU A 102 0.99 6.01 13.79
N ARG A 103 0.09 6.91 13.35
CA ARG A 103 -0.72 7.75 14.24
C ARG A 103 -1.60 6.91 15.16
N GLY A 104 -2.24 5.88 14.62
CA GLY A 104 -3.10 4.97 15.39
C GLY A 104 -2.35 3.95 16.24
N ARG A 105 -1.01 3.85 16.10
CA ARG A 105 -0.18 2.82 16.76
C ARG A 105 -0.76 1.40 16.60
N THR A 106 -1.42 1.17 15.47
CA THR A 106 -2.10 -0.11 15.19
C THR A 106 -1.15 -1.24 14.81
N ILE A 107 0.06 -0.87 14.38
CA ILE A 107 1.18 -1.76 14.08
C ILE A 107 2.45 -1.24 14.80
N PRO A 108 3.55 -2.01 14.87
CA PRO A 108 4.80 -1.52 15.46
C PRO A 108 5.25 -0.20 14.84
N SER A 109 5.59 0.77 15.68
CA SER A 109 5.98 2.11 15.22
C SER A 109 7.17 2.08 14.26
N ALA A 110 8.14 1.20 14.49
CA ALA A 110 9.29 1.04 13.60
C ALA A 110 8.87 0.60 12.20
N LEU A 111 7.91 -0.35 12.08
CA LEU A 111 7.38 -0.80 10.79
C LEU A 111 6.61 0.33 10.09
N ALA A 112 5.76 1.06 10.82
CA ALA A 112 5.00 2.17 10.25
C ALA A 112 5.91 3.34 9.80
N GLN A 113 6.95 3.66 10.57
CA GLN A 113 7.95 4.67 10.21
C GLN A 113 8.75 4.25 8.97
N PHE A 114 9.16 2.99 8.90
CA PHE A 114 9.86 2.46 7.73
C PHE A 114 8.98 2.55 6.48
N GLY A 115 7.69 2.21 6.57
CA GLY A 115 6.72 2.37 5.48
C GLY A 115 6.54 3.83 5.06
N ALA A 116 6.44 4.75 6.02
CA ALA A 116 6.32 6.18 5.72
C ALA A 116 7.57 6.71 5.00
N LEU A 117 8.77 6.32 5.43
CA LEU A 117 10.03 6.73 4.79
C LEU A 117 10.16 6.14 3.39
N ALA A 118 9.88 4.84 3.22
CA ALA A 118 9.92 4.17 1.92
C ALA A 118 8.92 4.80 0.92
N SER A 119 7.70 5.07 1.37
CA SER A 119 6.68 5.73 0.55
C SER A 119 7.04 7.17 0.22
N ALA A 120 7.59 7.93 1.19
CA ALA A 120 8.04 9.31 0.97
C ALA A 120 9.16 9.37 -0.08
N LEU A 121 10.09 8.41 -0.06
CA LEU A 121 11.12 8.28 -1.09
C LEU A 121 10.50 8.14 -2.47
N LEU A 122 9.50 7.26 -2.63
CA LEU A 122 8.80 7.08 -3.91
C LEU A 122 8.04 8.32 -4.33
N VAL A 123 7.32 8.98 -3.41
CA VAL A 123 6.58 10.24 -3.69
C VAL A 123 7.49 11.35 -4.22
N VAL A 124 8.74 11.38 -3.78
CA VAL A 124 9.72 12.38 -4.27
C VAL A 124 10.38 11.92 -5.58
N ILE A 125 10.84 10.69 -5.64
CA ILE A 125 11.67 10.23 -6.78
C ILE A 125 10.84 9.99 -8.04
N LEU A 126 9.62 9.43 -7.93
CA LEU A 126 8.81 9.12 -9.12
C LEU A 126 8.47 10.36 -9.97
N PRO A 127 7.99 11.49 -9.39
CA PRO A 127 7.79 12.71 -10.17
C PRO A 127 9.09 13.27 -10.76
N LEU A 128 10.22 13.16 -10.07
CA LEU A 128 11.52 13.59 -10.59
C LEU A 128 11.99 12.73 -11.76
N GLN A 129 11.74 11.42 -11.71
CA GLN A 129 11.99 10.53 -12.85
C GLN A 129 11.09 10.90 -14.04
N LEU A 130 9.81 11.17 -13.80
CA LEU A 130 8.89 11.62 -14.83
C LEU A 130 9.34 12.94 -15.48
N ALA A 131 9.93 13.85 -14.70
CA ALA A 131 10.54 15.09 -15.19
C ALA A 131 11.89 14.88 -15.92
N GLY A 132 12.32 13.64 -16.12
CA GLY A 132 13.56 13.31 -16.86
C GLY A 132 14.83 13.25 -16.00
N LEU A 133 14.72 13.42 -14.67
CA LEU A 133 15.84 13.25 -13.75
C LEU A 133 16.08 11.75 -13.45
N PHE A 134 17.26 11.41 -12.94
CA PHE A 134 17.61 10.05 -12.54
C PHE A 134 17.45 8.99 -13.66
N GLY A 135 17.69 9.36 -14.92
CA GLY A 135 17.63 8.45 -16.07
C GLY A 135 16.30 8.42 -16.80
N GLY A 136 15.39 9.34 -16.50
CA GLY A 136 14.08 9.45 -17.16
C GLY A 136 13.00 8.56 -16.55
N ALA A 137 11.92 8.31 -17.32
CA ALA A 137 10.76 7.55 -16.86
C ALA A 137 11.15 6.20 -16.23
N MET A 138 10.36 5.77 -15.27
CA MET A 138 10.58 4.54 -14.52
C MET A 138 10.77 3.34 -15.46
N SER A 139 11.90 2.65 -15.32
CA SER A 139 12.20 1.43 -16.08
C SER A 139 12.83 0.38 -15.16
N TRP A 140 12.28 -0.82 -15.16
CA TRP A 140 12.78 -1.96 -14.38
C TRP A 140 14.14 -2.47 -14.87
N SER A 141 14.63 -2.00 -16.01
CA SER A 141 15.99 -2.28 -16.51
C SER A 141 17.07 -1.46 -15.81
N THR A 142 16.70 -0.42 -15.05
CA THR A 142 17.64 0.48 -14.39
C THR A 142 17.84 0.10 -12.91
N SER A 143 19.09 0.14 -12.43
CA SER A 143 19.44 -0.09 -11.03
C SER A 143 18.78 0.93 -10.09
N VAL A 144 18.54 2.15 -10.55
CA VAL A 144 17.90 3.21 -9.76
C VAL A 144 16.47 2.83 -9.38
N THR A 145 15.69 2.29 -10.32
CA THR A 145 14.33 1.82 -10.05
C THR A 145 14.33 0.76 -8.94
N TRP A 146 15.18 -0.25 -9.05
CA TRP A 146 15.27 -1.30 -8.02
C TRP A 146 15.68 -0.74 -6.66
N LEU A 147 16.67 0.16 -6.61
CA LEU A 147 17.14 0.75 -5.36
C LEU A 147 16.04 1.54 -4.65
N VAL A 148 15.21 2.24 -5.40
CA VAL A 148 14.12 3.07 -4.85
C VAL A 148 12.92 2.23 -4.43
N TRP A 149 12.61 1.14 -5.14
CA TRP A 149 11.48 0.27 -4.85
C TRP A 149 11.76 -0.80 -3.79
N LEU A 150 13.03 -1.19 -3.59
CA LEU A 150 13.39 -2.25 -2.64
C LEU A 150 12.94 -1.96 -1.20
N PRO A 151 13.13 -0.75 -0.63
CA PRO A 151 12.62 -0.45 0.71
C PRO A 151 11.11 -0.61 0.81
N MET A 152 10.37 -0.21 -0.23
CA MET A 152 8.92 -0.34 -0.27
C MET A 152 8.48 -1.81 -0.33
N LEU A 153 9.13 -2.62 -1.14
CA LEU A 153 8.88 -4.06 -1.22
C LEU A 153 9.11 -4.75 0.13
N ILE A 154 10.22 -4.44 0.81
CA ILE A 154 10.52 -4.97 2.13
C ILE A 154 9.43 -4.58 3.13
N PHE A 155 9.01 -3.31 3.12
CA PHE A 155 7.93 -2.82 3.97
C PHE A 155 6.62 -3.57 3.73
N GLU A 156 6.19 -3.69 2.47
CA GLU A 156 4.92 -4.35 2.13
C GLU A 156 4.90 -5.82 2.52
N VAL A 157 5.99 -6.55 2.28
CA VAL A 157 6.12 -7.96 2.69
C VAL A 157 6.07 -8.07 4.21
N ALA A 158 6.81 -7.24 4.94
CA ALA A 158 6.80 -7.24 6.40
C ALA A 158 5.43 -6.87 6.96
N LEU A 159 4.76 -5.86 6.38
CA LEU A 159 3.40 -5.47 6.76
C LEU A 159 2.39 -6.58 6.48
N ALA A 160 2.48 -7.23 5.32
CA ALA A 160 1.62 -8.34 4.95
C ALA A 160 1.68 -9.48 5.96
N PHE A 161 2.87 -9.95 6.30
CA PHE A 161 3.06 -10.98 7.32
C PHE A 161 2.58 -10.52 8.70
N TRP A 162 2.86 -9.27 9.07
CA TRP A 162 2.38 -8.73 10.34
C TRP A 162 0.85 -8.77 10.41
N LEU A 163 0.16 -8.26 9.39
CA LEU A 163 -1.30 -8.22 9.33
C LEU A 163 -1.93 -9.62 9.32
N MET A 164 -1.30 -10.59 8.67
CA MET A 164 -1.79 -11.97 8.65
C MET A 164 -1.65 -12.68 10.01
N ILE A 165 -0.52 -12.50 10.69
CA ILE A 165 -0.16 -13.26 11.89
C ILE A 165 -0.68 -12.54 13.16
N LYS A 166 -0.37 -11.26 13.31
CA LYS A 166 -0.68 -10.45 14.51
C LYS A 166 -1.95 -9.63 14.36
N GLY A 167 -2.28 -9.19 13.14
CA GLY A 167 -3.36 -8.23 12.90
C GLY A 167 -3.00 -6.82 13.37
N ILE A 168 -4.02 -6.05 13.74
CA ILE A 168 -3.87 -4.71 14.32
C ILE A 168 -4.08 -4.74 15.85
N ASN A 169 -3.49 -3.78 16.55
CA ASN A 169 -3.73 -3.59 17.98
C ASN A 169 -5.06 -2.84 18.20
N VAL A 170 -6.10 -3.60 18.51
CA VAL A 170 -7.48 -3.10 18.68
C VAL A 170 -7.62 -2.21 19.90
N GLU A 171 -6.93 -2.50 21.01
CA GLU A 171 -7.00 -1.70 22.25
C GLU A 171 -6.51 -0.26 22.05
N GLN A 172 -5.42 -0.09 21.34
CA GLN A 172 -4.90 1.25 21.01
C GLN A 172 -5.79 1.96 20.00
N TRP A 173 -6.37 1.21 19.07
CA TRP A 173 -7.30 1.71 18.09
C TRP A 173 -8.59 2.24 18.73
N GLU A 174 -9.12 1.60 19.80
CA GLU A 174 -10.30 2.06 20.55
C GLU A 174 -10.01 3.26 21.46
N LYS A 175 -8.85 3.31 22.13
CA LYS A 175 -8.48 4.44 23.01
C LYS A 175 -8.46 5.77 22.26
N HIS A 176 -7.90 5.82 21.06
CA HIS A 176 -7.91 7.04 20.25
C HIS A 176 -9.32 7.50 19.83
N THR A 177 -10.29 6.60 19.83
CA THR A 177 -11.68 6.95 19.50
C THR A 177 -12.36 7.69 20.66
N LEU A 178 -12.01 7.35 21.91
CA LEU A 178 -12.59 7.98 23.10
C LEU A 178 -11.97 9.35 23.41
N GLU A 179 -10.73 9.60 23.01
CA GLU A 179 -10.02 10.87 23.22
C GLU A 179 -10.37 11.93 22.14
N SER A 180 -11.03 11.56 21.05
CA SER A 180 -11.38 12.45 19.92
C SER A 180 -12.84 12.92 19.94
N VAL A 181 -13.62 12.55 20.96
CA VAL A 181 -14.99 13.01 21.24
C VAL A 181 -14.98 14.03 22.35
#